data_ce1eef9cf5b06e43e78b1cd88a8f46bd
#
_entry.id   ce1eef9cf5b06e43e78b1cd88a8f46bd
#
_cell.length_a   1.000
_cell.length_b   1.000
_cell.length_c   1.000
_cell.angle_alpha   90.00
_cell.angle_beta   90.00
_cell.angle_gamma   90.00
#
_symmetry.space_group_name_H-M   'P 1'
#
loop_
_entity.id
_entity.type
_entity.pdbx_description
1 polymer ?
#
loop_
_entity_poly.entity_id
_entity_poly.type
_entity_poly.pdbx_seq_one_letter_code
_entity_poly.pdbx_strand_id
1 'polypeptide(L)'
;MIIQAIRLYPCRIPLDRPVITSFGKMTARSSLLIAVEDPQGHTGWGECWCNFPSGGMAYKQRLYQDTLAPHLRFDKDAEPHEITTALHQSLRVIACQTGDRGSVAQILAGLDIALWDLRAKQLDLPLAAVLNPHHTSQLPIYASGIDRREIAVRLDAARSLGIERF
;
A
#
# COMPACT_ATOMS: atom_id res chain seq x y z
N MET A 1 6.96 -5.25 17.89
CA MET A 1 6.66 -3.80 17.89
C MET A 1 5.39 -3.52 18.68
N ILE A 2 5.36 -2.42 19.45
CA ILE A 2 4.15 -1.93 20.11
C ILE A 2 3.55 -0.84 19.22
N ILE A 3 2.25 -0.92 18.95
CA ILE A 3 1.52 0.08 18.18
C ILE A 3 0.79 1.00 19.14
N GLN A 4 0.96 2.30 19.00
CA GLN A 4 0.25 3.32 19.79
C GLN A 4 -1.01 3.78 19.08
N ALA A 5 -0.94 4.04 17.79
CA ALA A 5 -2.05 4.55 17.01
C ALA A 5 -1.97 4.12 15.54
N ILE A 6 -3.14 4.06 14.90
CA ILE A 6 -3.24 3.93 13.44
C ILE A 6 -4.16 5.04 12.94
N ARG A 7 -3.70 5.80 11.94
CA ARG A 7 -4.45 6.88 11.33
C ARG A 7 -4.61 6.67 9.83
N LEU A 8 -5.76 7.06 9.32
CA LEU A 8 -6.09 6.96 7.90
C LEU A 8 -6.15 8.35 7.28
N TYR A 9 -5.48 8.51 6.14
CA TYR A 9 -5.44 9.75 5.38
C TYR A 9 -6.01 9.51 3.98
N PRO A 10 -7.28 9.85 3.74
CA PRO A 10 -7.88 9.75 2.42
C PRO A 10 -7.32 10.86 1.51
N CYS A 11 -6.68 10.46 0.43
CA CYS A 11 -6.07 11.36 -0.55
C CYS A 11 -6.72 11.22 -1.92
N ARG A 12 -7.03 12.34 -2.57
CA ARG A 12 -7.54 12.35 -3.94
C ARG A 12 -6.92 13.49 -4.71
N ILE A 13 -6.21 13.16 -5.78
CA ILE A 13 -5.49 14.12 -6.63
C ILE A 13 -6.12 14.08 -8.02
N PRO A 14 -6.66 15.20 -8.53
CA PRO A 14 -7.13 15.26 -9.91
C PRO A 14 -5.96 15.08 -10.88
N LEU A 15 -6.25 14.48 -12.03
CA LEU A 15 -5.27 14.29 -13.10
C LEU A 15 -5.50 15.35 -14.19
N ASP A 16 -4.46 16.06 -14.58
CA ASP A 16 -4.49 17.01 -15.72
C ASP A 16 -4.86 16.28 -17.02
N ARG A 17 -4.36 15.06 -17.18
CA ARG A 17 -4.72 14.17 -18.29
C ARG A 17 -5.32 12.87 -17.75
N PRO A 18 -6.56 12.55 -18.13
CA PRO A 18 -7.19 11.31 -17.71
C PRO A 18 -6.43 10.08 -18.21
N VAL A 19 -6.31 9.08 -17.34
CA VAL A 19 -5.80 7.76 -17.72
C VAL A 19 -6.95 6.91 -18.23
N ILE A 20 -6.81 6.40 -19.46
CA ILE A 20 -7.79 5.50 -20.07
C ILE A 20 -7.30 4.06 -19.92
N THR A 21 -8.12 3.24 -19.30
CA THR A 21 -7.85 1.81 -19.10
C THR A 21 -8.98 0.98 -19.69
N SER A 22 -8.81 -0.33 -19.77
CA SER A 22 -9.88 -1.27 -20.11
C SER A 22 -11.08 -1.23 -19.16
N PHE A 23 -10.88 -0.74 -17.94
CA PHE A 23 -11.92 -0.62 -16.91
C PHE A 23 -12.62 0.75 -16.90
N GLY A 24 -12.16 1.69 -17.70
CA GLY A 24 -12.75 3.02 -17.81
C GLY A 24 -11.76 4.16 -17.76
N LYS A 25 -12.31 5.39 -17.68
CA LYS A 25 -11.57 6.65 -17.65
C LYS A 25 -11.35 7.08 -16.21
N MET A 26 -10.10 7.27 -15.83
CA MET A 26 -9.70 7.74 -14.51
C MET A 26 -9.30 9.22 -14.61
N THR A 27 -10.04 10.08 -13.92
CA THR A 27 -9.82 11.55 -13.89
C THR A 27 -9.11 12.03 -12.63
N ALA A 28 -8.89 11.15 -11.67
CA ALA A 28 -8.17 11.41 -10.44
C ALA A 28 -7.49 10.14 -9.95
N ARG A 29 -6.44 10.28 -9.16
CA ARG A 29 -5.86 9.21 -8.35
C ARG A 29 -6.44 9.29 -6.93
N SER A 30 -6.91 8.17 -6.42
CA SER A 30 -7.39 8.05 -5.06
C SER A 30 -6.53 7.02 -4.31
N SER A 31 -6.10 7.38 -3.12
CA SER A 31 -5.31 6.53 -2.25
C SER A 31 -5.76 6.71 -0.80
N LEU A 32 -5.76 5.65 -0.02
CA LEU A 32 -5.93 5.70 1.41
C LEU A 32 -4.58 5.39 2.05
N LEU A 33 -3.89 6.43 2.53
CA LEU A 33 -2.65 6.27 3.26
C LEU A 33 -2.96 5.83 4.69
N ILE A 34 -2.13 4.92 5.19
CA ILE A 34 -2.23 4.36 6.55
C ILE A 34 -0.93 4.72 7.28
N ALA A 35 -1.04 5.44 8.38
CA ALA A 35 0.06 5.71 9.28
C ALA A 35 -0.06 4.84 10.54
N VAL A 36 0.99 4.12 10.89
CA VAL A 36 1.11 3.34 12.12
C VAL A 36 2.17 3.99 13.00
N GLU A 37 1.81 4.34 14.22
CA GLU A 37 2.68 5.06 15.15
C GLU A 37 3.05 4.18 16.36
N ASP A 38 4.30 4.26 16.79
CA ASP A 38 4.77 3.62 18.01
C ASP A 38 4.86 4.64 19.18
N PRO A 39 5.04 4.18 20.44
CA PRO A 39 5.21 5.05 21.59
C PRO A 39 6.49 5.91 21.57
N GLN A 40 7.46 5.58 20.73
CA GLN A 40 8.73 6.31 20.58
C GLN A 40 8.65 7.43 19.54
N GLY A 41 7.52 7.54 18.82
CA GLY A 41 7.27 8.59 17.83
C GLY A 41 7.68 8.22 16.40
N HIS A 42 8.09 6.97 16.14
CA HIS A 42 8.27 6.53 14.76
C HIS A 42 6.90 6.36 14.09
N THR A 43 6.86 6.67 12.80
CA THR A 43 5.65 6.51 11.98
C THR A 43 5.97 5.70 10.75
N GLY A 44 5.34 4.54 10.62
CA GLY A 44 5.35 3.74 9.40
C GLY A 44 4.19 4.11 8.49
N TRP A 45 4.45 4.17 7.18
CA TRP A 45 3.48 4.53 6.16
C TRP A 45 3.20 3.40 5.18
N GLY A 46 1.93 3.21 4.84
CA GLY A 46 1.50 2.28 3.81
C GLY A 46 0.37 2.85 2.96
N GLU A 47 0.13 2.26 1.82
CA GLU A 47 -0.91 2.67 0.89
C GLU A 47 -1.91 1.54 0.64
N CYS A 48 -3.18 1.82 0.85
CA CYS A 48 -4.28 1.01 0.35
C CYS A 48 -4.75 1.55 -1.00
N TRP A 49 -4.60 0.76 -2.06
CA TRP A 49 -4.99 1.14 -3.41
C TRP A 49 -6.51 1.37 -3.54
N CYS A 50 -6.91 2.53 -4.07
CA CYS A 50 -8.30 2.98 -4.07
C CYS A 50 -8.79 3.56 -5.40
N ASN A 51 -8.11 3.29 -6.53
CA ASN A 51 -8.48 3.92 -7.80
C ASN A 51 -9.80 3.42 -8.40
N PHE A 52 -10.21 2.19 -8.09
CA PHE A 52 -11.48 1.59 -8.53
C PHE A 52 -12.18 0.84 -7.40
N PRO A 53 -13.53 0.81 -7.42
CA PRO A 53 -14.44 1.68 -8.18
C PRO A 53 -14.40 3.13 -7.70
N SER A 54 -15.05 4.05 -8.41
CA SER A 54 -15.27 5.42 -7.92
C SER A 54 -15.92 5.37 -6.53
N GLY A 55 -15.35 6.12 -5.56
CA GLY A 55 -15.79 6.04 -4.17
C GLY A 55 -15.18 4.89 -3.36
N GLY A 56 -14.35 4.03 -3.96
CA GLY A 56 -13.71 2.90 -3.27
C GLY A 56 -12.85 3.30 -2.07
N MET A 57 -12.31 4.52 -2.07
CA MET A 57 -11.55 5.04 -0.93
C MET A 57 -12.45 5.21 0.32
N ALA A 58 -13.61 5.86 0.19
CA ALA A 58 -14.54 6.02 1.30
C ALA A 58 -15.08 4.67 1.81
N TYR A 59 -15.37 3.76 0.88
CA TYR A 59 -15.77 2.39 1.23
C TYR A 59 -14.68 1.66 2.04
N LYS A 60 -13.42 1.70 1.61
CA LYS A 60 -12.32 1.05 2.31
C LYS A 60 -12.02 1.68 3.66
N GLN A 61 -12.16 2.99 3.77
CA GLN A 61 -12.06 3.69 5.06
C GLN A 61 -13.11 3.18 6.04
N ARG A 62 -14.36 3.03 5.62
CA ARG A 62 -15.43 2.47 6.44
C ARG A 62 -15.18 1.01 6.77
N LEU A 63 -14.79 0.20 5.80
CA LEU A 63 -14.45 -1.21 5.99
C LEU A 63 -13.31 -1.38 7.01
N TYR A 64 -12.29 -0.51 6.98
CA TYR A 64 -11.26 -0.48 8.00
C TYR A 64 -11.87 -0.20 9.38
N GLN A 65 -12.63 0.90 9.52
CA GLN A 65 -13.16 1.35 10.80
C GLN A 65 -14.12 0.35 11.42
N ASP A 66 -15.04 -0.18 10.62
CA ASP A 66 -16.15 -1.01 11.12
C ASP A 66 -15.75 -2.49 11.23
N THR A 67 -14.75 -2.95 10.47
CA THR A 67 -14.46 -4.38 10.37
C THR A 67 -13.03 -4.73 10.81
N LEU A 68 -12.01 -3.96 10.39
CA LEU A 68 -10.62 -4.31 10.70
C LEU A 68 -10.18 -3.77 12.06
N ALA A 69 -10.46 -2.50 12.34
CA ALA A 69 -10.00 -1.85 13.57
C ALA A 69 -10.40 -2.58 14.86
N PRO A 70 -11.60 -3.20 14.98
CA PRO A 70 -11.98 -3.96 16.17
C PRO A 70 -11.11 -5.20 16.44
N HIS A 71 -10.40 -5.71 15.44
CA HIS A 71 -9.49 -6.87 15.57
C HIS A 71 -8.05 -6.48 15.90
N LEU A 72 -7.72 -5.19 15.83
CA LEU A 72 -6.38 -4.71 16.19
C LEU A 72 -6.15 -4.83 17.68
N ARG A 73 -4.94 -5.25 18.07
CA ARG A 73 -4.48 -5.31 19.46
C ARG A 73 -3.20 -4.51 19.56
N PHE A 74 -3.19 -3.55 20.48
CA PHE A 74 -2.07 -2.64 20.72
C PHE A 74 -1.27 -2.99 21.98
N ASP A 75 -1.73 -3.99 22.71
CA ASP A 75 -1.21 -4.41 24.02
C ASP A 75 -0.13 -5.50 23.94
N LYS A 76 0.18 -5.96 22.74
CA LYS A 76 1.15 -7.04 22.52
C LYS A 76 2.31 -6.57 21.66
N ASP A 77 3.50 -6.91 22.09
CA ASP A 77 4.68 -6.84 21.25
C ASP A 77 4.63 -7.98 20.22
N ALA A 78 4.60 -7.65 18.95
CA ALA A 78 4.49 -8.61 17.85
C ALA A 78 5.25 -8.12 16.61
N GLU A 79 5.71 -9.04 15.79
CA GLU A 79 6.34 -8.71 14.51
C GLU A 79 5.27 -8.44 13.42
N PRO A 80 5.60 -7.65 12.37
CA PRO A 80 4.64 -7.30 11.31
C PRO A 80 3.89 -8.50 10.74
N HIS A 81 4.59 -9.58 10.42
CA HIS A 81 4.00 -10.78 9.83
C HIS A 81 3.03 -11.52 10.78
N GLU A 82 3.25 -11.47 12.09
CA GLU A 82 2.37 -12.06 13.09
C GLU A 82 1.06 -11.28 13.15
N ILE A 83 1.14 -9.94 13.18
CA ILE A 83 -0.01 -9.04 13.19
C ILE A 83 -0.85 -9.28 11.92
N THR A 84 -0.22 -9.24 10.75
CA THR A 84 -0.91 -9.41 9.46
C THR A 84 -1.53 -10.79 9.33
N THR A 85 -0.83 -11.85 9.76
CA THR A 85 -1.38 -13.22 9.75
C THR A 85 -2.61 -13.35 10.64
N ALA A 86 -2.56 -12.80 11.86
CA ALA A 86 -3.70 -12.84 12.78
C ALA A 86 -4.92 -12.08 12.22
N LEU A 87 -4.70 -10.93 11.57
CA LEU A 87 -5.76 -10.16 10.92
C LEU A 87 -6.36 -10.91 9.72
N HIS A 88 -5.54 -11.54 8.88
CA HIS A 88 -6.04 -12.38 7.79
C HIS A 88 -6.93 -13.52 8.29
N GLN A 89 -6.53 -14.18 9.38
CA GLN A 89 -7.33 -15.24 9.99
C GLN A 89 -8.66 -14.71 10.54
N SER A 90 -8.63 -13.60 11.28
CA SER A 90 -9.81 -12.99 11.89
C SER A 90 -10.82 -12.51 10.85
N LEU A 91 -10.35 -11.96 9.73
CA LEU A 91 -11.21 -11.38 8.70
C LEU A 91 -11.62 -12.40 7.61
N ARG A 92 -11.10 -13.63 7.65
CA ARG A 92 -11.35 -14.64 6.61
C ARG A 92 -12.83 -14.95 6.41
N VAL A 93 -13.58 -15.10 7.49
CA VAL A 93 -14.99 -15.47 7.43
C VAL A 93 -15.80 -14.32 6.81
N ILE A 94 -15.60 -13.08 7.28
CA ILE A 94 -16.34 -11.93 6.76
C ILE A 94 -16.00 -11.65 5.29
N ALA A 95 -14.74 -11.76 4.91
CA ALA A 95 -14.30 -11.62 3.51
C ALA A 95 -14.97 -12.64 2.57
N CYS A 96 -15.19 -13.88 3.07
CA CYS A 96 -15.90 -14.89 2.32
C CYS A 96 -17.41 -14.63 2.26
N GLN A 97 -18.04 -14.26 3.38
CA GLN A 97 -19.50 -14.04 3.45
C GLN A 97 -19.95 -12.82 2.67
N THR A 98 -19.16 -11.75 2.67
CA THR A 98 -19.46 -10.54 1.90
C THR A 98 -19.09 -10.66 0.42
N GLY A 99 -18.33 -11.67 0.03
CA GLY A 99 -17.77 -11.80 -1.32
C GLY A 99 -16.70 -10.76 -1.67
N ASP A 100 -16.31 -9.89 -0.71
CA ASP A 100 -15.37 -8.78 -0.95
C ASP A 100 -13.96 -9.07 -0.40
N ARG A 101 -13.40 -10.17 -0.87
CA ARG A 101 -12.01 -10.53 -0.53
C ARG A 101 -11.00 -9.50 -1.03
N GLY A 102 -11.31 -8.84 -2.14
CA GLY A 102 -10.42 -7.86 -2.78
C GLY A 102 -10.19 -6.63 -1.90
N SER A 103 -11.25 -5.98 -1.43
CA SER A 103 -11.12 -4.78 -0.59
C SER A 103 -10.50 -5.08 0.76
N VAL A 104 -10.85 -6.23 1.37
CA VAL A 104 -10.22 -6.68 2.62
C VAL A 104 -8.71 -6.89 2.42
N ALA A 105 -8.30 -7.58 1.36
CA ALA A 105 -6.88 -7.81 1.06
C ALA A 105 -6.13 -6.49 0.79
N GLN A 106 -6.75 -5.53 0.11
CA GLN A 106 -6.12 -4.23 -0.19
C GLN A 106 -5.91 -3.39 1.09
N ILE A 107 -6.83 -3.42 2.04
CA ILE A 107 -6.66 -2.74 3.33
C ILE A 107 -5.57 -3.42 4.15
N LEU A 108 -5.58 -4.74 4.21
CA LEU A 108 -4.53 -5.50 4.91
C LEU A 108 -3.16 -5.27 4.29
N ALA A 109 -3.05 -5.20 2.96
CA ALA A 109 -1.79 -4.89 2.29
C ALA A 109 -1.28 -3.49 2.65
N GLY A 110 -2.15 -2.48 2.68
CA GLY A 110 -1.77 -1.13 3.10
C GLY A 110 -1.30 -1.07 4.56
N LEU A 111 -1.94 -1.82 5.43
CA LEU A 111 -1.50 -1.91 6.83
C LEU A 111 -0.18 -2.68 6.96
N ASP A 112 -0.01 -3.78 6.24
CA ASP A 112 1.23 -4.57 6.24
C ASP A 112 2.43 -3.75 5.80
N ILE A 113 2.29 -2.98 4.72
CA ILE A 113 3.33 -2.04 4.26
C ILE A 113 3.70 -1.05 5.37
N ALA A 114 2.70 -0.47 6.06
CA ALA A 114 2.95 0.48 7.14
C ALA A 114 3.66 -0.17 8.34
N LEU A 115 3.32 -1.39 8.69
CA LEU A 115 3.97 -2.14 9.77
C LEU A 115 5.44 -2.44 9.45
N TRP A 116 5.74 -2.87 8.23
CA TRP A 116 7.11 -3.12 7.80
C TRP A 116 7.94 -1.84 7.70
N ASP A 117 7.35 -0.73 7.24
CA ASP A 117 8.01 0.58 7.22
C ASP A 117 8.32 1.07 8.65
N LEU A 118 7.38 0.90 9.58
CA LEU A 118 7.60 1.19 10.99
C LEU A 118 8.74 0.34 11.56
N ARG A 119 8.74 -0.97 11.27
CA ARG A 119 9.79 -1.88 11.74
C ARG A 119 11.17 -1.48 11.23
N ALA A 120 11.27 -1.12 9.96
CA ALA A 120 12.50 -0.64 9.35
C ALA A 120 13.02 0.63 10.04
N LYS A 121 12.14 1.57 10.35
CA LYS A 121 12.48 2.81 11.07
C LYS A 121 12.88 2.56 12.52
N GLN A 122 12.22 1.66 13.22
CA GLN A 122 12.61 1.24 14.57
C GLN A 122 14.02 0.65 14.63
N LEU A 123 14.43 -0.04 13.57
CA LEU A 123 15.75 -0.66 13.45
C LEU A 123 16.81 0.27 12.84
N ASP A 124 16.40 1.45 12.35
CA ASP A 124 17.25 2.37 11.57
C ASP A 124 17.91 1.67 10.37
N LEU A 125 17.15 0.83 9.68
CA LEU A 125 17.61 0.06 8.54
C LEU A 125 16.72 0.28 7.31
N PRO A 126 17.27 0.20 6.09
CA PRO A 126 16.45 0.12 4.89
C PRO A 126 15.54 -1.12 4.93
N LEU A 127 14.32 -0.99 4.44
CA LEU A 127 13.35 -2.10 4.41
C LEU A 127 13.93 -3.35 3.72
N ALA A 128 14.72 -3.19 2.66
CA ALA A 128 15.37 -4.29 1.97
C ALA A 128 16.28 -5.11 2.90
N ALA A 129 17.03 -4.43 3.80
CA ALA A 129 17.89 -5.09 4.78
C ALA A 129 17.10 -5.82 5.86
N VAL A 130 15.96 -5.26 6.28
CA VAL A 130 15.05 -5.90 7.26
C VAL A 130 14.44 -7.18 6.68
N LEU A 131 14.04 -7.15 5.41
CA LEU A 131 13.42 -8.29 4.73
C LEU A 131 14.44 -9.37 4.33
N ASN A 132 15.64 -8.96 3.93
CA ASN A 132 16.70 -9.87 3.55
C ASN A 132 18.09 -9.28 3.87
N PRO A 133 18.79 -9.80 4.87
CA PRO A 133 20.17 -9.35 5.20
C PRO A 133 21.17 -9.47 4.04
N HIS A 134 20.89 -10.36 3.09
CA HIS A 134 21.71 -10.58 1.90
C HIS A 134 21.15 -9.89 0.64
N HIS A 135 20.34 -8.83 0.82
CA HIS A 135 19.76 -8.08 -0.30
C HIS A 135 20.82 -7.47 -1.20
N THR A 136 20.50 -7.33 -2.49
CA THR A 136 21.33 -6.57 -3.43
C THR A 136 20.92 -5.10 -3.44
N SER A 137 21.91 -4.20 -3.58
CA SER A 137 21.67 -2.77 -3.75
C SER A 137 21.23 -2.39 -5.17
N GLN A 138 21.35 -3.31 -6.13
CA GLN A 138 21.03 -3.08 -7.53
C GLN A 138 20.05 -4.14 -8.03
N LEU A 139 18.98 -3.69 -8.67
CA LEU A 139 17.99 -4.54 -9.32
C LEU A 139 17.87 -4.15 -10.80
N PRO A 140 17.75 -5.13 -11.71
CA PRO A 140 17.44 -4.82 -13.11
C PRO A 140 16.02 -4.23 -13.18
N ILE A 141 15.88 -3.14 -13.92
CA ILE A 141 14.60 -2.44 -14.10
C ILE A 141 14.19 -2.41 -15.56
N TYR A 142 12.91 -2.17 -15.82
CA TYR A 142 12.37 -1.88 -17.12
C TYR A 142 11.37 -0.72 -17.05
N ALA A 143 11.18 0.00 -18.14
CA ALA A 143 10.14 1.02 -18.25
C ALA A 143 8.81 0.37 -18.63
N SER A 144 7.76 0.71 -17.90
CA SER A 144 6.39 0.25 -18.16
C SER A 144 5.41 1.43 -18.26
N GLY A 145 4.17 1.16 -18.67
CA GLY A 145 3.13 2.18 -18.76
C GLY A 145 3.36 3.21 -19.88
N ILE A 146 4.03 2.79 -20.96
CA ILE A 146 4.32 3.65 -22.11
C ILE A 146 3.02 3.86 -22.90
N ASP A 147 2.53 5.11 -22.93
CA ASP A 147 1.37 5.49 -23.73
C ASP A 147 1.69 5.42 -25.22
N ARG A 148 0.84 4.72 -25.98
CA ARG A 148 0.99 4.54 -27.43
C ARG A 148 1.07 5.88 -28.20
N ARG A 149 0.48 6.94 -27.67
CA ARG A 149 0.48 8.29 -28.30
C ARG A 149 1.78 9.04 -28.09
N GLU A 150 2.60 8.65 -27.11
CA GLU A 150 3.84 9.32 -26.74
C GLU A 150 5.04 8.34 -26.72
N ILE A 151 4.94 7.24 -27.48
CA ILE A 151 5.93 6.15 -27.44
C ILE A 151 7.37 6.65 -27.60
N ALA A 152 7.66 7.42 -28.65
CA ALA A 152 9.01 7.89 -28.92
C ALA A 152 9.56 8.75 -27.78
N VAL A 153 8.78 9.74 -27.32
CA VAL A 153 9.18 10.63 -26.23
C VAL A 153 9.43 9.86 -24.93
N ARG A 154 8.58 8.87 -24.63
CA ARG A 154 8.73 8.05 -23.41
C ARG A 154 9.91 7.12 -23.48
N LEU A 155 10.17 6.51 -24.63
CA LEU A 155 11.35 5.68 -24.85
C LEU A 155 12.65 6.49 -24.75
N ASP A 156 12.70 7.67 -25.36
CA ASP A 156 13.87 8.53 -25.28
C ASP A 156 14.15 9.03 -23.86
N ALA A 157 13.09 9.38 -23.11
CA ALA A 157 13.20 9.74 -21.70
C ALA A 157 13.71 8.56 -20.85
N ALA A 158 13.24 7.34 -21.09
CA ALA A 158 13.71 6.16 -20.37
C ALA A 158 15.17 5.83 -20.73
N ARG A 159 15.55 5.92 -22.01
CA ARG A 159 16.93 5.71 -22.44
C ARG A 159 17.90 6.72 -21.85
N SER A 160 17.48 7.99 -21.73
CA SER A 160 18.31 9.03 -21.08
C SER A 160 18.58 8.75 -19.60
N LEU A 161 17.76 7.90 -18.95
CA LEU A 161 17.96 7.38 -17.59
C LEU A 161 18.72 6.06 -17.55
N GLY A 162 19.26 5.58 -18.69
CA GLY A 162 19.97 4.31 -18.80
C GLY A 162 19.10 3.06 -18.76
N ILE A 163 17.78 3.20 -18.99
CA ILE A 163 16.86 2.07 -19.04
C ILE A 163 16.83 1.52 -20.46
N GLU A 164 17.23 0.26 -20.62
CA GLU A 164 17.34 -0.42 -21.92
C GLU A 164 16.21 -1.44 -22.15
N ARG A 165 15.40 -1.74 -21.13
CA ARG A 165 14.30 -2.72 -21.20
C ARG A 165 12.94 -2.01 -21.15
N PHE A 166 12.01 -2.44 -22.02
CA PHE A 166 10.70 -1.83 -22.22
C PHE A 166 9.60 -2.89 -22.30
#